data_f5f571a278608b8f479f2bfea9059567
#
_entry.id   f5f571a278608b8f479f2bfea9059567
#
_cell.length_a   1.000
_cell.length_b   1.000
_cell.length_c   1.000
_cell.angle_alpha   90.00
_cell.angle_beta   90.00
_cell.angle_gamma   90.00
#
_symmetry.space_group_name_H-M   'P 1'
#
loop_
_entity.id
_entity.type
_entity.pdbx_description
1 polymer ?
#
loop_
_entity_poly.entity_id
_entity_poly.type
_entity_poly.pdbx_seq_one_letter_code
_entity_poly.pdbx_strand_id
1 'polypeptide(L)'
;TLPQVFADRNWVTSDVWHQDLIFRKEEMYLIEAASGTGKSSLCSYIYGYRNDYQGIINFDETNIKAYSVKQWVDLRKHSLSMLFQDLRIFTELTALENVQLKNNLTGCKKKKEILSFFEQLGIADKINVKAGKLSFGQQQRVAFIRALCQPFDFIFLDEPISHLDDDNSRIMGELIMGEAKAQGAGVIATSIGKHIELPYNHILQL
;
A
#
# COMPACT_ATOMS: atom_id res chain seq x y z
N THR A 1 -10.47 1.50 16.99
CA THR A 1 -9.47 0.43 17.22
C THR A 1 -8.20 1.02 17.81
N LEU A 2 -7.50 0.30 18.67
CA LEU A 2 -6.21 0.70 19.21
C LEU A 2 -5.30 -0.55 19.27
N PRO A 3 -4.03 -0.45 18.85
CA PRO A 3 -3.07 -1.52 19.07
C PRO A 3 -2.93 -1.82 20.56
N GLN A 4 -2.83 -3.10 20.92
CA GLN A 4 -2.71 -3.52 22.31
C GLN A 4 -1.49 -2.90 23.01
N VAL A 5 -0.40 -2.64 22.28
CA VAL A 5 0.81 -1.97 22.81
C VAL A 5 0.58 -0.51 23.21
N PHE A 6 -0.56 0.08 22.87
CA PHE A 6 -0.93 1.46 23.23
C PHE A 6 -2.12 1.51 24.20
N ALA A 7 -2.62 0.35 24.68
CA ALA A 7 -3.82 0.27 25.52
C ALA A 7 -3.74 1.16 26.79
N ASP A 8 -2.54 1.36 27.30
CA ASP A 8 -2.30 2.16 28.51
C ASP A 8 -2.03 3.66 28.24
N ARG A 9 -2.10 4.08 26.95
CA ARG A 9 -1.83 5.47 26.55
C ARG A 9 -3.12 6.27 26.42
N ASN A 10 -3.67 6.73 27.53
CA ASN A 10 -4.92 7.49 27.60
C ASN A 10 -4.87 8.92 27.01
N TRP A 11 -3.75 9.35 26.42
CA TRP A 11 -3.49 10.72 25.99
C TRP A 11 -3.21 10.89 24.49
N VAL A 12 -3.43 9.85 23.68
CA VAL A 12 -3.24 9.95 22.24
C VAL A 12 -4.46 10.60 21.62
N THR A 13 -4.34 11.88 21.25
CA THR A 13 -5.31 12.53 20.37
C THR A 13 -5.06 11.98 18.96
N SER A 14 -6.03 11.31 18.37
CA SER A 14 -5.90 10.70 17.05
C SER A 14 -7.23 10.79 16.31
N ASP A 15 -7.16 11.08 15.00
CA ASP A 15 -8.32 11.04 14.11
C ASP A 15 -8.67 9.61 13.66
N VAL A 16 -7.84 8.63 14.03
CA VAL A 16 -7.97 7.23 13.61
C VAL A 16 -8.27 6.29 14.78
N TRP A 17 -7.48 6.40 15.88
CA TRP A 17 -7.67 5.54 17.03
C TRP A 17 -8.86 5.99 17.86
N HIS A 18 -9.70 5.06 18.30
CA HIS A 18 -10.95 5.29 19.03
C HIS A 18 -12.02 6.11 18.27
N GLN A 19 -11.87 6.26 16.96
CA GLN A 19 -12.82 6.96 16.10
C GLN A 19 -13.57 5.98 15.20
N ASP A 20 -14.77 6.43 14.77
CA ASP A 20 -15.51 5.79 13.69
C ASP A 20 -15.03 6.38 12.37
N LEU A 21 -14.12 5.69 11.70
CA LEU A 21 -13.50 6.12 10.46
C LEU A 21 -14.01 5.26 9.29
N ILE A 22 -14.40 5.93 8.21
CA ILE A 22 -14.85 5.29 6.98
C ILE A 22 -13.92 5.72 5.84
N PHE A 23 -13.29 4.76 5.20
CA PHE A 23 -12.58 4.96 3.94
C PHE A 23 -13.55 4.69 2.77
N ARG A 24 -13.59 5.61 1.81
CA ARG A 24 -14.44 5.49 0.61
C ARG A 24 -13.59 5.28 -0.63
N LYS A 25 -14.12 4.54 -1.58
CA LYS A 25 -13.54 4.45 -2.93
C LYS A 25 -13.51 5.83 -3.58
N GLU A 26 -12.59 6.01 -4.52
CA GLU A 26 -12.38 7.27 -5.25
C GLU A 26 -11.88 8.44 -4.38
N GLU A 27 -11.63 8.22 -3.09
CA GLU A 27 -11.06 9.20 -2.19
C GLU A 27 -9.61 8.87 -1.85
N MET A 28 -8.83 9.92 -1.56
CA MET A 28 -7.42 9.81 -1.19
C MET A 28 -7.21 10.29 0.24
N TYR A 29 -6.57 9.45 1.03
CA TYR A 29 -6.33 9.66 2.45
C TYR A 29 -4.83 9.70 2.72
N LEU A 30 -4.38 10.73 3.45
CA LEU A 30 -3.05 10.78 4.05
C LEU A 30 -3.18 10.55 5.55
N ILE A 31 -2.44 9.59 6.08
CA ILE A 31 -2.34 9.32 7.51
C ILE A 31 -0.95 9.76 7.96
N GLU A 32 -0.89 10.92 8.58
CA GLU A 32 0.34 11.48 9.12
C GLU A 32 0.55 11.04 10.57
N ALA A 33 1.77 10.72 10.90
CA ALA A 33 2.09 10.33 12.25
C ALA A 33 3.59 10.32 12.53
N ALA A 34 3.97 10.56 13.75
CA ALA A 34 5.34 10.37 14.19
C ALA A 34 5.77 8.89 14.11
N SER A 35 7.07 8.65 14.17
CA SER A 35 7.58 7.27 14.22
C SER A 35 7.07 6.55 15.47
N GLY A 36 6.67 5.28 15.32
CA GLY A 36 6.24 4.45 16.45
C GLY A 36 4.80 4.68 16.94
N THR A 37 3.98 5.46 16.24
CA THR A 37 2.57 5.73 16.61
C THR A 37 1.56 4.70 16.10
N GLY A 38 2.00 3.70 15.34
CA GLY A 38 1.14 2.58 14.94
C GLY A 38 0.69 2.58 13.48
N LYS A 39 1.28 3.38 12.57
CA LYS A 39 0.95 3.39 11.13
C LYS A 39 0.96 2.01 10.50
N SER A 40 2.11 1.32 10.58
CA SER A 40 2.24 -0.04 10.03
C SER A 40 1.36 -1.06 10.76
N SER A 41 1.00 -0.79 12.04
CA SER A 41 0.01 -1.60 12.74
C SER A 41 -1.39 -1.41 12.15
N LEU A 42 -1.80 -0.17 11.87
CA LEU A 42 -3.08 0.12 11.21
C LEU A 42 -3.18 -0.60 9.87
N CYS A 43 -2.17 -0.42 9.01
CA CYS A 43 -2.11 -1.12 7.71
C CYS A 43 -2.16 -2.65 7.89
N SER A 44 -1.43 -3.19 8.87
CA SER A 44 -1.40 -4.63 9.15
C SER A 44 -2.74 -5.17 9.66
N TYR A 45 -3.50 -4.38 10.43
CA TYR A 45 -4.84 -4.76 10.90
C TYR A 45 -5.84 -4.78 9.75
N ILE A 46 -5.87 -3.72 8.94
CA ILE A 46 -6.79 -3.63 7.80
C ILE A 46 -6.46 -4.71 6.76
N TYR A 47 -5.17 -4.97 6.52
CA TYR A 47 -4.73 -6.01 5.59
C TYR A 47 -4.83 -7.44 6.16
N GLY A 48 -5.21 -7.58 7.45
CA GLY A 48 -5.43 -8.86 8.12
C GLY A 48 -4.17 -9.66 8.43
N TYR A 49 -3.00 -9.01 8.57
CA TYR A 49 -1.78 -9.66 9.04
C TYR A 49 -1.71 -9.76 10.56
N ARG A 50 -2.39 -8.85 11.24
CA ARG A 50 -2.48 -8.80 12.70
C ARG A 50 -3.94 -8.72 13.12
N ASN A 51 -4.26 -9.30 14.27
CA ASN A 51 -5.59 -9.30 14.86
C ASN A 51 -5.59 -8.88 16.34
N ASP A 52 -4.43 -8.46 16.87
CA ASP A 52 -4.21 -8.02 18.24
C ASP A 52 -4.67 -6.56 18.45
N TYR A 53 -5.93 -6.28 18.10
CA TYR A 53 -6.57 -4.98 18.30
C TYR A 53 -7.93 -5.12 18.98
N GLN A 54 -8.33 -4.06 19.68
CA GLN A 54 -9.69 -3.90 20.18
C GLN A 54 -10.52 -3.08 19.17
N GLY A 55 -11.82 -3.35 19.07
CA GLY A 55 -12.72 -2.67 18.17
C GLY A 55 -13.09 -3.51 16.95
N ILE A 56 -13.71 -2.85 15.98
CA ILE A 56 -14.30 -3.46 14.79
C ILE A 56 -13.67 -2.85 13.55
N ILE A 57 -13.34 -3.70 12.57
CA ILE A 57 -12.97 -3.30 11.22
C ILE A 57 -13.88 -4.07 10.28
N ASN A 58 -14.59 -3.37 9.43
CA ASN A 58 -15.47 -3.96 8.43
C ASN A 58 -14.97 -3.66 7.02
N PHE A 59 -15.16 -4.61 6.12
CA PHE A 59 -15.26 -4.34 4.69
C PHE A 59 -16.74 -4.42 4.33
N ASP A 60 -17.27 -3.30 3.86
CA ASP A 60 -18.70 -3.08 3.74
C ASP A 60 -19.41 -3.39 5.08
N GLU A 61 -20.31 -4.30 5.12
CA GLU A 61 -21.03 -4.68 6.34
C GLU A 61 -20.42 -5.88 7.10
N THR A 62 -19.33 -6.45 6.59
CA THR A 62 -18.76 -7.68 7.15
C THR A 62 -17.53 -7.43 8.00
N ASN A 63 -17.58 -7.85 9.27
CA ASN A 63 -16.45 -7.78 10.18
C ASN A 63 -15.32 -8.71 9.72
N ILE A 64 -14.11 -8.16 9.54
CA ILE A 64 -12.94 -8.91 9.07
C ILE A 64 -12.53 -10.05 10.01
N LYS A 65 -12.88 -9.99 11.29
CA LYS A 65 -12.64 -11.10 12.23
C LYS A 65 -13.44 -12.37 11.89
N ALA A 66 -14.52 -12.22 11.12
CA ALA A 66 -15.33 -13.35 10.67
C ALA A 66 -14.83 -13.97 9.34
N TYR A 67 -13.82 -13.36 8.71
CA TYR A 67 -13.33 -13.83 7.40
C TYR A 67 -12.60 -15.17 7.51
N SER A 68 -13.03 -16.11 6.69
CA SER A 68 -12.28 -17.34 6.42
C SER A 68 -10.99 -17.04 5.63
N VAL A 69 -10.06 -17.99 5.65
CA VAL A 69 -8.82 -17.88 4.85
C VAL A 69 -9.14 -17.65 3.37
N LYS A 70 -10.16 -18.31 2.82
CA LYS A 70 -10.57 -18.14 1.42
C LYS A 70 -11.03 -16.70 1.13
N GLN A 71 -11.82 -16.10 1.99
CA GLN A 71 -12.28 -14.71 1.87
C GLN A 71 -11.11 -13.73 1.96
N TRP A 72 -10.16 -13.96 2.86
CA TRP A 72 -8.94 -13.15 2.94
C TRP A 72 -8.07 -13.25 1.68
N VAL A 73 -7.92 -14.45 1.12
CA VAL A 73 -7.17 -14.65 -0.13
C VAL A 73 -7.85 -13.89 -1.27
N ASP A 74 -9.17 -13.99 -1.37
CA ASP A 74 -9.95 -13.33 -2.43
C ASP A 74 -9.88 -11.80 -2.30
N LEU A 75 -10.08 -11.26 -1.11
CA LEU A 75 -9.98 -9.84 -0.81
C LEU A 75 -8.60 -9.26 -1.19
N ARG A 76 -7.51 -9.93 -0.76
CA ARG A 76 -6.13 -9.49 -1.07
C ARG A 76 -5.74 -9.69 -2.53
N LYS A 77 -6.49 -10.50 -3.27
CA LYS A 77 -6.27 -10.76 -4.68
C LYS A 77 -6.98 -9.74 -5.57
N HIS A 78 -8.17 -9.28 -5.16
CA HIS A 78 -9.05 -8.48 -6.02
C HIS A 78 -9.37 -7.09 -5.48
N SER A 79 -9.33 -6.87 -4.16
CA SER A 79 -9.84 -5.63 -3.56
C SER A 79 -8.79 -4.84 -2.77
N LEU A 80 -7.78 -5.49 -2.20
CA LEU A 80 -6.76 -4.80 -1.41
C LEU A 80 -5.36 -4.98 -1.99
N SER A 81 -4.75 -3.88 -2.42
CA SER A 81 -3.32 -3.84 -2.72
C SER A 81 -2.54 -3.14 -1.62
N MET A 82 -1.25 -3.48 -1.49
CA MET A 82 -0.38 -2.85 -0.49
C MET A 82 1.07 -2.77 -0.97
N LEU A 83 1.63 -1.57 -0.85
CA LEU A 83 3.07 -1.35 -0.84
C LEU A 83 3.54 -1.31 0.61
N PHE A 84 4.33 -2.29 1.00
CA PHE A 84 4.86 -2.42 2.35
C PHE A 84 6.09 -1.56 2.54
N GLN A 85 6.30 -1.01 3.73
CA GLN A 85 7.50 -0.28 4.09
C GLN A 85 8.77 -1.15 3.95
N ASP A 86 8.68 -2.44 4.32
CA ASP A 86 9.77 -3.42 4.18
C ASP A 86 9.88 -4.03 2.77
N LEU A 87 9.14 -3.48 1.79
CA LEU A 87 9.05 -3.84 0.37
C LEU A 87 8.66 -5.30 0.08
N ARG A 88 8.98 -6.25 0.92
CA ARG A 88 8.76 -7.70 0.76
C ARG A 88 9.19 -8.22 -0.61
N ILE A 89 10.37 -7.80 -1.05
CA ILE A 89 10.96 -8.20 -2.32
C ILE A 89 11.60 -9.58 -2.18
N PHE A 90 11.43 -10.41 -3.22
CA PHE A 90 12.12 -11.68 -3.36
C PHE A 90 13.47 -11.43 -4.04
N THR A 91 14.53 -11.41 -3.27
CA THR A 91 15.89 -11.02 -3.71
C THR A 91 16.47 -11.94 -4.78
N GLU A 92 16.07 -13.20 -4.79
CA GLU A 92 16.51 -14.22 -5.76
C GLU A 92 15.85 -14.11 -7.13
N LEU A 93 14.68 -13.47 -7.19
CA LEU A 93 13.94 -13.24 -8.42
C LEU A 93 14.40 -11.94 -9.10
N THR A 94 14.24 -11.88 -10.41
CA THR A 94 14.43 -10.64 -11.18
C THR A 94 13.37 -9.59 -10.83
N ALA A 95 13.59 -8.34 -11.22
CA ALA A 95 12.61 -7.29 -11.07
C ALA A 95 11.27 -7.65 -11.73
N LEU A 96 11.30 -8.17 -12.95
CA LEU A 96 10.09 -8.58 -13.67
C LEU A 96 9.38 -9.77 -12.98
N GLU A 97 10.13 -10.79 -12.56
CA GLU A 97 9.54 -11.94 -11.86
C GLU A 97 8.84 -11.53 -10.56
N ASN A 98 9.42 -10.60 -9.79
CA ASN A 98 8.77 -10.02 -8.61
C ASN A 98 7.41 -9.40 -8.92
N VAL A 99 7.31 -8.66 -10.02
CA VAL A 99 6.05 -8.06 -10.49
C VAL A 99 5.07 -9.14 -10.96
N GLN A 100 5.56 -10.13 -11.71
CA GLN A 100 4.75 -11.21 -12.25
C GLN A 100 4.13 -12.10 -11.16
N LEU A 101 4.74 -12.24 -9.98
CA LEU A 101 4.13 -12.96 -8.85
C LEU A 101 2.71 -12.48 -8.53
N LYS A 102 2.49 -11.17 -8.59
CA LYS A 102 1.15 -10.61 -8.38
C LYS A 102 0.30 -10.65 -9.63
N ASN A 103 0.85 -10.22 -10.76
CA ASN A 103 0.11 -10.15 -12.01
C ASN A 103 -0.44 -11.52 -12.44
N ASN A 104 0.30 -12.60 -12.25
CA ASN A 104 -0.12 -13.95 -12.63
C ASN A 104 -1.32 -14.47 -11.83
N LEU A 105 -1.66 -13.86 -10.70
CA LEU A 105 -2.83 -14.25 -9.91
C LEU A 105 -4.15 -13.83 -10.58
N THR A 106 -4.13 -12.75 -11.37
CA THR A 106 -5.35 -12.15 -11.94
C THR A 106 -5.23 -11.82 -13.41
N GLY A 107 -4.00 -11.72 -13.95
CA GLY A 107 -3.77 -11.22 -15.30
C GLY A 107 -4.15 -9.74 -15.49
N CYS A 108 -4.14 -8.96 -14.40
CA CYS A 108 -4.64 -7.58 -14.37
C CYS A 108 -3.96 -6.67 -15.40
N LYS A 109 -2.66 -6.82 -15.61
CA LYS A 109 -1.87 -6.00 -16.52
C LYS A 109 -1.31 -6.81 -17.67
N LYS A 110 -1.40 -6.25 -18.89
CA LYS A 110 -0.71 -6.80 -20.07
C LYS A 110 0.80 -6.53 -19.94
N LYS A 111 1.61 -7.38 -20.58
CA LYS A 111 3.06 -7.23 -20.58
C LYS A 111 3.52 -5.82 -20.99
N LYS A 112 2.86 -5.20 -21.98
CA LYS A 112 3.20 -3.85 -22.45
C LYS A 112 3.00 -2.79 -21.36
N GLU A 113 1.95 -2.90 -20.56
CA GLU A 113 1.67 -1.97 -19.45
C GLU A 113 2.72 -2.13 -18.35
N ILE A 114 3.08 -3.37 -17.99
CA ILE A 114 4.14 -3.63 -17.01
C ILE A 114 5.47 -3.03 -17.48
N LEU A 115 5.86 -3.23 -18.74
CA LEU A 115 7.09 -2.67 -19.30
C LEU A 115 7.06 -1.14 -19.28
N SER A 116 5.92 -0.52 -19.59
CA SER A 116 5.75 0.93 -19.51
C SER A 116 5.95 1.48 -18.09
N PHE A 117 5.51 0.77 -17.04
CA PHE A 117 5.81 1.17 -15.66
C PHE A 117 7.31 1.14 -15.35
N PHE A 118 8.03 0.13 -15.83
CA PHE A 118 9.48 0.07 -15.69
C PHE A 118 10.18 1.23 -16.40
N GLU A 119 9.71 1.60 -17.60
CA GLU A 119 10.24 2.74 -18.37
C GLU A 119 9.99 4.06 -17.66
N GLN A 120 8.74 4.33 -17.25
CA GLN A 120 8.35 5.56 -16.58
C GLN A 120 9.11 5.77 -15.26
N LEU A 121 9.36 4.69 -14.52
CA LEU A 121 10.12 4.73 -13.27
C LEU A 121 11.65 4.63 -13.46
N GLY A 122 12.15 4.72 -14.72
CA GLY A 122 13.59 4.77 -14.99
C GLY A 122 14.38 3.52 -14.58
N ILE A 123 13.74 2.34 -14.60
CA ILE A 123 14.37 1.05 -14.27
C ILE A 123 14.17 0.00 -15.35
N ALA A 124 13.94 0.41 -16.60
CA ALA A 124 13.75 -0.51 -17.73
C ALA A 124 14.98 -1.41 -17.97
N ASP A 125 16.19 -0.88 -17.76
CA ASP A 125 17.44 -1.64 -17.88
C ASP A 125 17.64 -2.69 -16.76
N LYS A 126 16.81 -2.64 -15.73
CA LYS A 126 16.88 -3.54 -14.55
C LYS A 126 15.87 -4.69 -14.61
N ILE A 127 15.03 -4.77 -15.63
CA ILE A 127 13.92 -5.74 -15.73
C ILE A 127 14.38 -7.18 -15.46
N ASN A 128 15.53 -7.59 -16.01
CA ASN A 128 16.08 -8.93 -15.88
C ASN A 128 17.15 -9.04 -14.79
N VAL A 129 17.38 -7.99 -14.00
CA VAL A 129 18.35 -8.00 -12.90
C VAL A 129 17.70 -8.59 -11.66
N LYS A 130 18.41 -9.48 -10.95
CA LYS A 130 17.95 -10.00 -9.66
C LYS A 130 17.74 -8.86 -8.67
N ALA A 131 16.60 -8.86 -7.98
CA ALA A 131 16.21 -7.79 -7.08
C ALA A 131 17.23 -7.55 -5.96
N GLY A 132 17.91 -8.58 -5.47
CA GLY A 132 18.98 -8.45 -4.48
C GLY A 132 20.22 -7.67 -4.95
N LYS A 133 20.36 -7.40 -6.26
CA LYS A 133 21.44 -6.58 -6.83
C LYS A 133 21.01 -5.12 -7.08
N LEU A 134 19.76 -4.79 -6.84
CA LEU A 134 19.20 -3.45 -7.01
C LEU A 134 19.45 -2.60 -5.77
N SER A 135 19.61 -1.27 -5.96
CA SER A 135 19.58 -0.35 -4.84
C SER A 135 18.21 -0.36 -4.16
N PHE A 136 18.14 0.10 -2.91
CA PHE A 136 16.88 0.13 -2.16
C PHE A 136 15.79 0.92 -2.91
N GLY A 137 16.11 2.10 -3.48
CA GLY A 137 15.16 2.89 -4.26
C GLY A 137 14.71 2.18 -5.56
N GLN A 138 15.57 1.37 -6.20
CA GLN A 138 15.18 0.53 -7.34
C GLN A 138 14.25 -0.60 -6.88
N GLN A 139 14.56 -1.27 -5.76
CA GLN A 139 13.67 -2.28 -5.16
C GLN A 139 12.31 -1.69 -4.79
N GLN A 140 12.28 -0.47 -4.26
CA GLN A 140 11.05 0.24 -3.92
C GLN A 140 10.17 0.48 -5.15
N ARG A 141 10.76 0.91 -6.27
CA ARG A 141 10.05 1.06 -7.55
C ARG A 141 9.53 -0.28 -8.08
N VAL A 142 10.28 -1.36 -7.96
CA VAL A 142 9.82 -2.72 -8.32
C VAL A 142 8.64 -3.15 -7.43
N ALA A 143 8.73 -2.93 -6.12
CA ALA A 143 7.65 -3.24 -5.19
C ALA A 143 6.38 -2.42 -5.47
N PHE A 144 6.55 -1.15 -5.86
CA PHE A 144 5.46 -0.29 -6.28
C PHE A 144 4.78 -0.80 -7.56
N ILE A 145 5.54 -1.10 -8.62
CA ILE A 145 4.98 -1.72 -9.85
C ILE A 145 4.22 -3.00 -9.51
N ARG A 146 4.78 -3.85 -8.64
CA ARG A 146 4.12 -5.07 -8.20
C ARG A 146 2.78 -4.80 -7.52
N ALA A 147 2.69 -3.73 -6.70
CA ALA A 147 1.44 -3.36 -6.05
C ALA A 147 0.37 -2.88 -7.04
N LEU A 148 0.76 -2.25 -8.16
CA LEU A 148 -0.15 -1.84 -9.23
C LEU A 148 -0.61 -3.00 -10.14
N CYS A 149 0.07 -4.15 -10.10
CA CYS A 149 -0.20 -5.28 -10.99
C CYS A 149 -1.24 -6.27 -10.44
N GLN A 150 -2.25 -5.75 -9.75
CA GLN A 150 -3.47 -6.48 -9.34
C GLN A 150 -4.66 -5.53 -9.37
N PRO A 151 -5.90 -6.03 -9.47
CA PRO A 151 -7.08 -5.20 -9.22
C PRO A 151 -7.14 -4.79 -7.74
N PHE A 152 -7.69 -3.60 -7.48
CA PHE A 152 -7.91 -3.15 -6.11
C PHE A 152 -9.07 -2.17 -6.02
N ASP A 153 -9.83 -2.26 -4.93
CA ASP A 153 -10.77 -1.24 -4.47
C ASP A 153 -10.06 -0.19 -3.59
N PHE A 154 -9.02 -0.64 -2.87
CA PHE A 154 -8.13 0.22 -2.09
C PHE A 154 -6.68 -0.20 -2.25
N ILE A 155 -5.79 0.78 -2.33
CA ILE A 155 -4.36 0.56 -2.24
C ILE A 155 -3.78 1.29 -1.03
N PHE A 156 -3.02 0.55 -0.22
CA PHE A 156 -2.28 1.08 0.92
C PHE A 156 -0.83 1.32 0.52
N LEU A 157 -0.32 2.51 0.83
CA LEU A 157 1.06 2.92 0.58
C LEU A 157 1.72 3.25 1.92
N ASP A 158 2.48 2.28 2.48
CA ASP A 158 3.14 2.46 3.77
C ASP A 158 4.52 3.09 3.57
N GLU A 159 4.63 4.40 3.83
CA GLU A 159 5.81 5.25 3.65
C GLU A 159 6.44 5.11 2.24
N PRO A 160 5.67 5.37 1.17
CA PRO A 160 6.00 4.96 -0.20
C PRO A 160 7.24 5.65 -0.78
N ILE A 161 7.69 6.77 -0.22
CA ILE A 161 8.76 7.60 -0.82
C ILE A 161 9.94 7.87 0.13
N SER A 162 10.07 7.13 1.22
CA SER A 162 11.08 7.37 2.25
C SER A 162 12.54 7.40 1.73
N HIS A 163 12.82 6.80 0.57
CA HIS A 163 14.16 6.68 -0.02
C HIS A 163 14.20 7.08 -1.51
N LEU A 164 13.25 7.92 -1.95
CA LEU A 164 13.15 8.36 -3.34
C LEU A 164 13.46 9.86 -3.45
N ASP A 165 14.03 10.23 -4.60
CA ASP A 165 14.12 11.62 -5.04
C ASP A 165 12.73 12.17 -5.45
N ASP A 166 12.66 13.48 -5.63
CA ASP A 166 11.42 14.18 -5.91
C ASP A 166 10.81 13.78 -7.27
N ASP A 167 11.65 13.54 -8.29
CA ASP A 167 11.20 13.14 -9.61
C ASP A 167 10.54 11.77 -9.60
N ASN A 168 11.16 10.77 -8.97
CA ASN A 168 10.57 9.44 -8.83
C ASN A 168 9.30 9.47 -7.95
N SER A 169 9.28 10.30 -6.91
CA SER A 169 8.09 10.50 -6.06
C SER A 169 6.92 11.05 -6.88
N ARG A 170 7.16 12.06 -7.72
CA ARG A 170 6.16 12.66 -8.60
C ARG A 170 5.61 11.64 -9.61
N ILE A 171 6.49 10.89 -10.28
CA ILE A 171 6.08 9.86 -11.24
C ILE A 171 5.24 8.77 -10.57
N MET A 172 5.63 8.33 -9.36
CA MET A 172 4.82 7.38 -8.58
C MET A 172 3.44 7.95 -8.26
N GLY A 173 3.35 9.25 -7.91
CA GLY A 173 2.09 9.95 -7.68
C GLY A 173 1.19 9.94 -8.91
N GLU A 174 1.73 10.28 -10.09
CA GLU A 174 1.00 10.27 -11.36
C GLU A 174 0.49 8.86 -11.71
N LEU A 175 1.32 7.84 -11.53
CA LEU A 175 0.96 6.46 -11.81
C LEU A 175 -0.16 5.98 -10.88
N ILE A 176 -0.06 6.23 -9.57
CA ILE A 176 -1.08 5.79 -8.62
C ILE A 176 -2.41 6.51 -8.85
N MET A 177 -2.37 7.82 -9.17
CA MET A 177 -3.59 8.56 -9.53
C MET A 177 -4.26 7.98 -10.77
N GLY A 178 -3.48 7.68 -11.82
CA GLY A 178 -3.99 7.07 -13.04
C GLY A 178 -4.65 5.72 -12.80
N GLU A 179 -3.97 4.85 -12.04
CA GLU A 179 -4.45 3.51 -11.72
C GLU A 179 -5.67 3.52 -10.79
N ALA A 180 -5.65 4.36 -9.74
CA ALA A 180 -6.78 4.49 -8.82
C ALA A 180 -8.03 5.01 -9.56
N LYS A 181 -7.87 6.04 -10.40
CA LYS A 181 -8.97 6.57 -11.22
C LYS A 181 -9.53 5.53 -12.20
N ALA A 182 -8.65 4.78 -12.86
CA ALA A 182 -9.06 3.76 -13.83
C ALA A 182 -9.87 2.62 -13.18
N GLN A 183 -9.65 2.35 -11.88
CA GLN A 183 -10.31 1.29 -11.12
C GLN A 183 -11.42 1.80 -10.19
N GLY A 184 -11.65 3.11 -10.10
CA GLY A 184 -12.58 3.71 -9.13
C GLY A 184 -12.15 3.40 -7.68
N ALA A 185 -10.85 3.39 -7.43
CA ALA A 185 -10.27 2.92 -6.18
C ALA A 185 -9.90 4.06 -5.23
N GLY A 186 -9.92 3.78 -3.91
CA GLY A 186 -9.38 4.66 -2.89
C GLY A 186 -7.88 4.45 -2.67
N VAL A 187 -7.18 5.51 -2.28
CA VAL A 187 -5.75 5.49 -1.94
C VAL A 187 -5.56 5.87 -0.48
N ILE A 188 -4.82 5.08 0.27
CA ILE A 188 -4.50 5.35 1.68
C ILE A 188 -2.98 5.34 1.82
N ALA A 189 -2.38 6.52 1.95
CA ALA A 189 -0.95 6.69 2.15
C ALA A 189 -0.63 7.00 3.61
N THR A 190 0.46 6.43 4.13
CA THR A 190 1.00 6.81 5.43
C THR A 190 2.29 7.58 5.27
N SER A 191 2.59 8.50 6.18
CA SER A 191 3.79 9.32 6.14
C SER A 191 4.36 9.65 7.51
N ILE A 192 5.70 9.86 7.53
CA ILE A 192 6.44 10.53 8.61
C ILE A 192 7.03 11.83 8.03
N GLY A 193 6.18 12.85 7.87
CA GLY A 193 6.58 14.16 7.35
C GLY A 193 6.55 14.24 5.82
N LYS A 194 7.52 13.64 5.08
CA LYS A 194 7.49 13.67 3.62
C LYS A 194 6.48 12.67 3.07
N HIS A 195 5.55 13.10 2.25
CA HIS A 195 4.52 12.25 1.63
C HIS A 195 4.54 12.36 0.11
N ILE A 196 4.01 11.35 -0.56
CA ILE A 196 3.78 11.38 -2.01
C ILE A 196 2.73 12.45 -2.32
N GLU A 197 2.99 13.25 -3.36
CA GLU A 197 2.07 14.34 -3.74
C GLU A 197 0.85 13.77 -4.46
N LEU A 198 -0.28 13.76 -3.75
CA LEU A 198 -1.60 13.36 -4.26
C LEU A 198 -2.63 14.41 -3.83
N PRO A 199 -3.75 14.56 -4.56
CA PRO A 199 -4.84 15.44 -4.16
C PRO A 199 -5.66 14.81 -3.03
N TYR A 200 -5.10 14.79 -1.81
CA TYR A 200 -5.74 14.19 -0.66
C TYR A 200 -7.06 14.86 -0.31
N ASN A 201 -8.12 14.06 -0.20
CA ASN A 201 -9.42 14.50 0.29
C ASN A 201 -9.42 14.62 1.82
N HIS A 202 -8.63 13.79 2.48
CA HIS A 202 -8.57 13.71 3.94
C HIS A 202 -7.11 13.59 4.40
N ILE A 203 -6.75 14.40 5.39
CA ILE A 203 -5.47 14.31 6.10
C ILE A 203 -5.81 14.01 7.56
N LEU A 204 -5.35 12.86 8.04
CA LEU A 204 -5.67 12.31 9.37
C LEU A 204 -4.39 12.21 10.20
N GLN A 205 -4.47 12.61 11.45
CA GLN A 205 -3.39 12.49 12.42
C GLN A 205 -3.56 11.20 13.23
N LEU A 206 -2.50 10.41 13.34
CA LEU A 206 -2.50 9.13 14.04
C LEU A 206 -1.88 9.23 15.43
#